data_2d4ab6adfda280d97f14d4607dc0e39d
#
_entry.id   2d4ab6adfda280d97f14d4607dc0e39d
#
_cell.length_a   1.000
_cell.length_b   1.000
_cell.length_c   1.000
_cell.angle_alpha   90.00
_cell.angle_beta   90.00
_cell.angle_gamma   90.00
#
_symmetry.space_group_name_H-M   'P 1'
#
loop_
_entity.id
_entity.type
_entity.pdbx_description
1 polymer ?
#
loop_
_entity_poly.entity_id
_entity_poly.type
_entity_poly.pdbx_seq_one_letter_code
_entity_poly.pdbx_strand_id
1 'polypeptide(L)'
;LVPDELVVNLVTDRLQKDDCKEGFLLDGFPRTIFQAEQLDKFLSENGQKLDIVLNFKVRKDVLIERIAGRRVCKSCGASFHVVNVPPKKEGICDVCGGELFQRKDDNRETVENRINVYESETAPLIGYYEKQNVLANFDGEKTHNEVFEDVVKAIEAK
;
A
#
# COMPACT_ATOMS: atom_id res chain seq x y z
N LEU A 1 -14.75 -10.68 1.68
CA LEU A 1 -14.07 -9.48 2.18
C LEU A 1 -14.32 -9.34 3.68
N VAL A 2 -13.34 -8.86 4.43
CA VAL A 2 -13.50 -8.53 5.84
C VAL A 2 -14.37 -7.28 5.94
N PRO A 3 -15.37 -7.23 6.83
CA PRO A 3 -16.22 -6.05 7.00
C PRO A 3 -15.40 -4.81 7.40
N ASP A 4 -15.76 -3.66 6.86
CA ASP A 4 -15.05 -2.38 7.11
C ASP A 4 -14.96 -2.03 8.59
N GLU A 5 -16.02 -2.24 9.35
CA GLU A 5 -16.05 -1.99 10.81
C GLU A 5 -14.99 -2.80 11.56
N LEU A 6 -14.80 -4.07 11.18
CA LEU A 6 -13.79 -4.92 11.81
C LEU A 6 -12.37 -4.42 11.49
N VAL A 7 -12.13 -4.02 10.24
CA VAL A 7 -10.84 -3.46 9.84
C VAL A 7 -10.56 -2.15 10.58
N VAL A 8 -11.54 -1.26 10.66
CA VAL A 8 -11.43 0.01 11.41
C VAL A 8 -11.07 -0.26 12.88
N ASN A 9 -11.80 -1.17 13.55
CA ASN A 9 -11.54 -1.51 14.95
C ASN A 9 -10.12 -2.03 15.15
N LEU A 10 -9.63 -2.93 14.28
CA LEU A 10 -8.27 -3.43 14.35
C LEU A 10 -7.22 -2.32 14.20
N VAL A 11 -7.43 -1.39 13.28
CA VAL A 11 -6.50 -0.26 13.07
C VAL A 11 -6.55 0.70 14.24
N THR A 12 -7.71 1.09 14.73
CA THR A 12 -7.85 2.02 15.88
C THR A 12 -7.27 1.42 17.15
N ASP A 13 -7.49 0.15 17.43
CA ASP A 13 -6.86 -0.57 18.54
C ASP A 13 -5.33 -0.59 18.41
N ARG A 14 -4.81 -0.78 17.18
CA ARG A 14 -3.37 -0.73 16.93
C ARG A 14 -2.78 0.67 17.17
N LEU A 15 -3.46 1.72 16.72
CA LEU A 15 -3.00 3.10 16.86
C LEU A 15 -2.99 3.60 18.33
N GLN A 16 -3.71 2.95 19.23
CA GLN A 16 -3.72 3.25 20.66
C GLN A 16 -2.48 2.71 21.41
N LYS A 17 -1.64 1.89 20.75
CA LYS A 17 -0.44 1.37 21.41
C LYS A 17 0.63 2.45 21.57
N ASP A 18 1.47 2.28 22.60
CA ASP A 18 2.47 3.29 22.98
C ASP A 18 3.48 3.61 21.90
N ASP A 19 3.82 2.62 21.07
CA ASP A 19 4.75 2.79 19.95
C ASP A 19 4.19 3.60 18.77
N CYS A 20 2.88 3.89 18.77
CA CYS A 20 2.24 4.76 17.77
C CYS A 20 2.11 6.23 18.26
N LYS A 21 2.49 6.55 19.50
CA LYS A 21 2.34 7.91 20.06
C LYS A 21 3.22 8.94 19.36
N GLU A 22 4.43 8.54 18.96
CA GLU A 22 5.38 9.41 18.27
C GLU A 22 5.11 9.54 16.75
N GLY A 23 4.22 8.70 16.22
CA GLY A 23 3.82 8.69 14.82
C GLY A 23 3.54 7.29 14.30
N PHE A 24 2.94 7.23 13.11
CA PHE A 24 2.59 5.97 12.46
C PHE A 24 2.54 6.15 10.95
N LEU A 25 2.69 5.05 10.24
CA LEU A 25 2.46 4.93 8.81
C LEU A 25 1.46 3.80 8.57
N LEU A 26 0.40 4.10 7.83
CA LEU A 26 -0.59 3.12 7.41
C LEU A 26 -0.35 2.74 5.95
N ASP A 27 -0.18 1.46 5.68
CA ASP A 27 -0.05 0.91 4.34
C ASP A 27 -1.23 -0.01 4.04
N GLY A 28 -1.96 0.30 2.95
CA GLY A 28 -3.14 -0.45 2.54
C GLY A 28 -4.40 -0.19 3.37
N PHE A 29 -4.45 0.90 4.12
CA PHE A 29 -5.61 1.41 4.85
C PHE A 29 -5.55 2.95 4.88
N PRO A 30 -6.68 3.69 4.74
CA PRO A 30 -8.01 3.17 4.40
C PRO A 30 -8.13 2.72 2.93
N ARG A 31 -9.14 1.92 2.61
CA ARG A 31 -9.46 1.49 1.24
C ARG A 31 -10.87 1.89 0.80
N THR A 32 -11.69 2.40 1.69
CA THR A 32 -13.04 2.91 1.41
C THR A 32 -13.26 4.26 2.07
N ILE A 33 -14.23 5.01 1.57
CA ILE A 33 -14.61 6.32 2.18
C ILE A 33 -15.05 6.10 3.63
N PHE A 34 -15.84 5.06 3.91
CA PHE A 34 -16.24 4.73 5.28
C PHE A 34 -15.03 4.56 6.22
N GLN A 35 -14.03 3.79 5.80
CA GLN A 35 -12.81 3.60 6.59
C GLN A 35 -12.07 4.92 6.83
N ALA A 36 -11.99 5.79 5.82
CA ALA A 36 -11.34 7.10 5.93
C ALA A 36 -12.08 8.02 6.92
N GLU A 37 -13.40 8.08 6.85
CA GLU A 37 -14.23 8.85 7.77
C GLU A 37 -14.09 8.38 9.23
N GLN A 38 -14.05 7.07 9.44
CA GLN A 38 -13.83 6.51 10.78
C GLN A 38 -12.43 6.77 11.30
N LEU A 39 -11.42 6.70 10.44
CA LEU A 39 -10.05 7.08 10.79
C LEU A 39 -9.95 8.55 11.20
N ASP A 40 -10.51 9.46 10.40
CA ASP A 40 -10.50 10.89 10.67
C ASP A 40 -11.21 11.22 11.99
N LYS A 41 -12.35 10.57 12.25
CA LYS A 41 -13.06 10.71 13.52
C LYS A 41 -12.20 10.26 14.70
N PHE A 42 -11.61 9.06 14.61
CA PHE A 42 -10.75 8.53 15.67
C PHE A 42 -9.55 9.45 15.94
N LEU A 43 -8.86 9.92 14.90
CA LEU A 43 -7.73 10.83 15.06
C LEU A 43 -8.14 12.16 15.69
N SER A 44 -9.25 12.75 15.24
CA SER A 44 -9.79 13.99 15.79
C SER A 44 -10.14 13.87 17.28
N GLU A 45 -10.77 12.77 17.68
CA GLU A 45 -11.12 12.48 19.08
C GLU A 45 -9.86 12.33 19.98
N ASN A 46 -8.73 11.96 19.38
CA ASN A 46 -7.42 11.84 20.06
C ASN A 46 -6.52 13.06 19.87
N GLY A 47 -7.02 14.17 19.31
CA GLY A 47 -6.25 15.38 19.06
C GLY A 47 -5.15 15.22 17.99
N GLN A 48 -5.30 14.25 17.10
CA GLN A 48 -4.37 13.89 16.02
C GLN A 48 -4.97 14.19 14.66
N LYS A 49 -4.14 14.21 13.63
CA LYS A 49 -4.54 14.35 12.24
C LYS A 49 -3.54 13.61 11.34
N LEU A 50 -3.94 13.37 10.10
CA LEU A 50 -3.00 12.93 9.07
C LEU A 50 -2.14 14.12 8.61
N ASP A 51 -0.85 13.95 8.57
CA ASP A 51 0.08 14.96 8.03
C ASP A 51 0.17 14.91 6.52
N ILE A 52 0.21 13.69 5.96
CA ILE A 52 0.32 13.47 4.53
C ILE A 52 -0.32 12.14 4.13
N VAL A 53 -0.95 12.13 2.97
CA VAL A 53 -1.45 10.92 2.30
C VAL A 53 -0.69 10.75 0.99
N LEU A 54 0.00 9.64 0.85
CA LEU A 54 0.84 9.34 -0.31
C LEU A 54 0.03 8.58 -1.36
N ASN A 55 -0.17 9.16 -2.53
CA ASN A 55 -0.84 8.52 -3.64
C ASN A 55 0.15 8.22 -4.77
N PHE A 56 0.38 6.94 -5.04
CA PHE A 56 1.27 6.48 -6.11
C PHE A 56 0.47 6.20 -7.38
N LYS A 57 0.68 7.02 -8.40
CA LYS A 57 0.04 6.86 -9.71
C LYS A 57 0.83 5.87 -10.55
N VAL A 58 0.18 4.80 -10.99
CA VAL A 58 0.74 3.77 -11.86
C VAL A 58 -0.31 3.37 -12.87
N ARG A 59 0.07 3.23 -14.15
CA ARG A 59 -0.85 2.75 -15.18
C ARG A 59 -1.31 1.32 -14.92
N LYS A 60 -2.54 1.02 -15.34
CA LYS A 60 -3.18 -0.28 -15.12
C LYS A 60 -2.39 -1.45 -15.72
N ASP A 61 -1.90 -1.29 -16.95
CA ASP A 61 -1.07 -2.28 -17.64
C ASP A 61 0.22 -2.60 -16.87
N VAL A 62 0.90 -1.57 -16.36
CA VAL A 62 2.12 -1.69 -15.55
C VAL A 62 1.82 -2.39 -14.21
N LEU A 63 0.69 -2.06 -13.57
CA LEU A 63 0.27 -2.73 -12.33
C LEU A 63 0.01 -4.23 -12.54
N ILE A 64 -0.70 -4.58 -13.61
CA ILE A 64 -0.99 -5.98 -13.95
C ILE A 64 0.33 -6.76 -14.14
N GLU A 65 1.27 -6.21 -14.90
CA GLU A 65 2.58 -6.85 -15.13
C GLU A 65 3.39 -6.99 -13.83
N ARG A 66 3.43 -5.93 -13.02
CA ARG A 66 4.17 -5.96 -11.75
C ARG A 66 3.61 -7.00 -10.78
N ILE A 67 2.30 -7.10 -10.66
CA ILE A 67 1.67 -8.04 -9.73
C ILE A 67 1.74 -9.46 -10.26
N ALA A 68 1.43 -9.67 -11.55
CA ALA A 68 1.48 -11.01 -12.16
C ALA A 68 2.90 -11.59 -12.22
N GLY A 69 3.92 -10.72 -12.35
CA GLY A 69 5.33 -11.12 -12.33
C GLY A 69 5.93 -11.30 -10.93
N ARG A 70 5.20 -10.96 -9.87
CA ARG A 70 5.69 -11.06 -8.49
C ARG A 70 5.92 -12.51 -8.07
N ARG A 71 7.01 -12.71 -7.34
CA ARG A 71 7.33 -13.97 -6.65
C ARG A 71 7.67 -13.66 -5.22
N VAL A 72 7.24 -14.51 -4.31
CA VAL A 72 7.46 -14.35 -2.86
C VAL A 72 8.14 -15.60 -2.31
N CYS A 73 9.09 -15.41 -1.41
CA CYS A 73 9.73 -16.53 -0.75
C CYS A 73 8.81 -17.14 0.31
N LYS A 74 8.62 -18.46 0.27
CA LYS A 74 7.81 -19.20 1.26
C LYS A 74 8.38 -19.12 2.66
N SER A 75 9.71 -19.00 2.80
CA SER A 75 10.40 -19.06 4.08
C SER A 75 10.60 -17.70 4.75
N CYS A 76 11.06 -16.67 4.00
CA CYS A 76 11.39 -15.36 4.57
C CYS A 76 10.51 -14.21 4.11
N GLY A 77 9.58 -14.46 3.18
CA GLY A 77 8.69 -13.41 2.65
C GLY A 77 9.35 -12.43 1.68
N ALA A 78 10.63 -12.57 1.34
CA ALA A 78 11.31 -11.70 0.40
C ALA A 78 10.61 -11.70 -0.96
N SER A 79 10.50 -10.51 -1.55
CA SER A 79 9.75 -10.27 -2.79
C SER A 79 10.70 -10.12 -3.98
N PHE A 80 10.38 -10.80 -5.07
CA PHE A 80 11.10 -10.76 -6.35
C PHE A 80 10.12 -10.50 -7.49
N HIS A 81 10.67 -10.21 -8.66
CA HIS A 81 9.88 -10.09 -9.88
C HIS A 81 10.61 -10.78 -11.03
N VAL A 82 9.89 -11.56 -11.84
CA VAL A 82 10.47 -12.36 -12.91
C VAL A 82 11.29 -11.58 -13.94
N VAL A 83 11.02 -10.27 -14.11
CA VAL A 83 11.72 -9.38 -15.03
C VAL A 83 12.47 -8.27 -14.30
N ASN A 84 11.79 -7.51 -13.43
CA ASN A 84 12.33 -6.27 -12.88
C ASN A 84 13.33 -6.49 -11.74
N VAL A 85 13.15 -7.53 -10.94
CA VAL A 85 14.03 -7.92 -9.82
C VAL A 85 14.12 -9.45 -9.81
N PRO A 86 14.73 -10.06 -10.84
CA PRO A 86 14.80 -11.52 -10.93
C PRO A 86 15.75 -12.06 -9.86
N PRO A 87 15.46 -13.24 -9.29
CA PRO A 87 16.41 -13.93 -8.44
C PRO A 87 17.62 -14.40 -9.26
N LYS A 88 18.78 -14.54 -8.63
CA LYS A 88 20.00 -15.06 -9.27
C LYS A 88 19.82 -16.45 -9.85
N LYS A 89 19.01 -17.26 -9.18
CA LYS A 89 18.60 -18.58 -9.66
C LYS A 89 17.08 -18.67 -9.66
N GLU A 90 16.51 -19.04 -10.81
CA GLU A 90 15.07 -19.14 -10.94
C GLU A 90 14.46 -20.04 -9.87
N GLY A 91 13.37 -19.55 -9.23
CA GLY A 91 12.64 -20.25 -8.18
C GLY A 91 13.32 -20.29 -6.81
N ILE A 92 14.51 -19.71 -6.64
CA ILE A 92 15.28 -19.72 -5.39
C ILE A 92 15.45 -18.30 -4.84
N CYS A 93 15.17 -18.14 -3.58
CA CYS A 93 15.34 -16.87 -2.87
C CYS A 93 16.82 -16.53 -2.65
N ASP A 94 17.25 -15.34 -3.07
CA ASP A 94 18.64 -14.88 -2.89
C ASP A 94 18.97 -14.59 -1.42
N VAL A 95 17.96 -14.37 -0.57
CA VAL A 95 18.15 -14.01 0.84
C VAL A 95 18.34 -15.25 1.73
N CYS A 96 17.52 -16.29 1.55
CA CYS A 96 17.53 -17.45 2.46
C CYS A 96 17.62 -18.81 1.75
N GLY A 97 17.68 -18.83 0.41
CA GLY A 97 17.70 -20.09 -0.35
C GLY A 97 16.36 -20.84 -0.41
N GLY A 98 15.30 -20.27 0.15
CA GLY A 98 13.96 -20.86 0.15
C GLY A 98 13.29 -20.79 -1.25
N GLU A 99 12.23 -21.59 -1.42
CA GLU A 99 11.45 -21.65 -2.66
C GLU A 99 10.65 -20.36 -2.89
N LEU A 100 10.69 -19.85 -4.12
CA LEU A 100 9.84 -18.74 -4.59
C LEU A 100 8.55 -19.27 -5.20
N PHE A 101 7.43 -18.62 -4.90
CA PHE A 101 6.13 -18.97 -5.45
C PHE A 101 5.35 -17.73 -5.90
N GLN A 102 4.43 -17.91 -6.81
CA GLN A 102 3.43 -16.91 -7.14
C GLN A 102 2.25 -17.05 -6.18
N ARG A 103 1.81 -15.96 -5.59
CA ARG A 103 0.60 -15.96 -4.75
C ARG A 103 -0.63 -16.30 -5.60
N LYS A 104 -1.62 -16.96 -5.00
CA LYS A 104 -2.87 -17.33 -5.68
C LYS A 104 -3.64 -16.13 -6.23
N ASP A 105 -3.53 -14.99 -5.55
CA ASP A 105 -4.17 -13.72 -5.89
C ASP A 105 -3.34 -12.83 -6.85
N ASP A 106 -2.20 -13.30 -7.31
CA ASP A 106 -1.33 -12.61 -8.29
C ASP A 106 -1.50 -13.14 -9.73
N ASN A 107 -2.45 -14.04 -9.99
CA ASN A 107 -2.80 -14.41 -11.35
C ASN A 107 -3.52 -13.23 -12.06
N ARG A 108 -3.38 -13.14 -13.39
CA ARG A 108 -3.82 -11.99 -14.17
C ARG A 108 -5.31 -11.65 -14.00
N GLU A 109 -6.17 -12.64 -14.00
CA GLU A 109 -7.62 -12.47 -13.84
C GLU A 109 -7.97 -11.88 -12.46
N THR A 110 -7.40 -12.43 -11.41
CA THR A 110 -7.60 -11.92 -10.05
C THR A 110 -7.05 -10.51 -9.88
N VAL A 111 -5.91 -10.20 -10.51
CA VAL A 111 -5.31 -8.85 -10.49
C VAL A 111 -6.23 -7.84 -11.16
N GLU A 112 -6.80 -8.17 -12.31
CA GLU A 112 -7.75 -7.28 -13.01
C GLU A 112 -8.98 -6.99 -12.14
N ASN A 113 -9.53 -8.01 -11.47
CA ASN A 113 -10.64 -7.82 -10.54
C ASN A 113 -10.24 -6.94 -9.34
N ARG A 114 -9.05 -7.12 -8.79
CA ARG A 114 -8.53 -6.26 -7.69
C ARG A 114 -8.40 -4.81 -8.12
N ILE A 115 -7.96 -4.54 -9.35
CA ILE A 115 -7.88 -3.18 -9.89
C ILE A 115 -9.27 -2.58 -10.06
N ASN A 116 -10.25 -3.33 -10.54
CA ASN A 116 -11.62 -2.85 -10.65
C ASN A 116 -12.21 -2.49 -9.28
N VAL A 117 -11.97 -3.31 -8.25
CA VAL A 117 -12.36 -3.00 -6.87
C VAL A 117 -11.66 -1.74 -6.35
N TYR A 118 -10.36 -1.58 -6.65
CA TYR A 118 -9.63 -0.35 -6.30
C TYR A 118 -10.27 0.88 -6.97
N GLU A 119 -10.59 0.81 -8.25
CA GLU A 119 -11.20 1.92 -8.99
C GLU A 119 -12.56 2.32 -8.43
N SER A 120 -13.38 1.35 -7.99
CA SER A 120 -14.71 1.63 -7.44
C SER A 120 -14.69 2.08 -5.98
N GLU A 121 -13.85 1.47 -5.15
CA GLU A 121 -13.90 1.64 -3.69
C GLU A 121 -12.82 2.57 -3.15
N THR A 122 -11.61 2.50 -3.71
CA THR A 122 -10.42 3.17 -3.16
C THR A 122 -10.06 4.45 -3.91
N ALA A 123 -10.19 4.48 -5.23
CA ALA A 123 -9.89 5.68 -6.01
C ALA A 123 -10.67 6.95 -5.57
N PRO A 124 -11.91 6.87 -5.08
CA PRO A 124 -12.62 8.02 -4.52
C PRO A 124 -11.92 8.70 -3.34
N LEU A 125 -11.04 7.99 -2.62
CA LEU A 125 -10.23 8.55 -1.54
C LEU A 125 -9.28 9.67 -2.00
N ILE A 126 -8.87 9.65 -3.26
CA ILE A 126 -8.03 10.71 -3.85
C ILE A 126 -8.73 12.06 -3.69
N GLY A 127 -9.97 12.18 -4.16
CA GLY A 127 -10.76 13.41 -4.01
C GLY A 127 -11.12 13.74 -2.56
N TYR A 128 -11.30 12.72 -1.72
CA TYR A 128 -11.57 12.89 -0.30
C TYR A 128 -10.38 13.58 0.42
N TYR A 129 -9.16 13.13 0.18
CA TYR A 129 -7.96 13.70 0.79
C TYR A 129 -7.41 14.95 0.07
N GLU A 130 -7.72 15.13 -1.22
CA GLU A 130 -7.46 16.40 -1.90
C GLU A 130 -8.18 17.57 -1.24
N LYS A 131 -9.45 17.39 -0.88
CA LYS A 131 -10.25 18.41 -0.18
C LYS A 131 -9.70 18.79 1.19
N GLN A 132 -8.96 17.88 1.83
CA GLN A 132 -8.31 18.11 3.11
C GLN A 132 -6.91 18.72 2.99
N ASN A 133 -6.40 18.92 1.75
CA ASN A 133 -5.06 19.43 1.46
C ASN A 133 -3.91 18.59 2.08
N VAL A 134 -4.12 17.29 2.25
CA VAL A 134 -3.10 16.35 2.78
C VAL A 134 -2.58 15.39 1.72
N LEU A 135 -3.16 15.37 0.50
CA LEU A 135 -2.77 14.46 -0.57
C LEU A 135 -1.47 14.90 -1.25
N ALA A 136 -0.53 13.98 -1.42
CA ALA A 136 0.64 14.13 -2.28
C ALA A 136 0.68 13.02 -3.33
N ASN A 137 0.86 13.41 -4.60
CA ASN A 137 0.87 12.48 -5.72
C ASN A 137 2.30 12.18 -6.16
N PHE A 138 2.60 10.91 -6.39
CA PHE A 138 3.91 10.42 -6.84
C PHE A 138 3.77 9.59 -8.10
N ASP A 139 4.78 9.66 -8.97
CA ASP A 139 4.92 8.75 -10.10
C ASP A 139 5.48 7.41 -9.63
N GLY A 140 4.60 6.43 -9.46
CA GLY A 140 4.96 5.08 -9.04
C GLY A 140 5.59 4.22 -10.16
N GLU A 141 5.78 4.75 -11.37
CA GLU A 141 6.46 4.03 -12.46
C GLU A 141 7.98 4.25 -12.45
N LYS A 142 8.47 5.25 -11.74
CA LYS A 142 9.89 5.49 -11.49
C LYS A 142 10.55 4.31 -10.76
N THR A 143 11.87 4.33 -10.69
CA THR A 143 12.64 3.36 -9.90
C THR A 143 12.34 3.49 -8.41
N HIS A 144 12.59 2.44 -7.65
CA HIS A 144 12.40 2.42 -6.19
C HIS A 144 13.11 3.58 -5.48
N ASN A 145 14.37 3.85 -5.88
CA ASN A 145 15.17 4.90 -5.25
C ASN A 145 14.62 6.30 -5.56
N GLU A 146 14.23 6.55 -6.80
CA GLU A 146 13.64 7.84 -7.19
C GLU A 146 12.31 8.11 -6.46
N VAL A 147 11.44 7.10 -6.38
CA VAL A 147 10.17 7.21 -5.64
C VAL A 147 10.45 7.46 -4.17
N PHE A 148 11.40 6.74 -3.57
CA PHE A 148 11.77 6.91 -2.17
C PHE A 148 12.29 8.33 -1.89
N GLU A 149 13.19 8.86 -2.73
CA GLU A 149 13.70 10.23 -2.60
C GLU A 149 12.59 11.27 -2.72
N ASP A 150 11.65 11.10 -3.65
CA ASP A 150 10.51 12.01 -3.83
C ASP A 150 9.59 12.00 -2.58
N VAL A 151 9.35 10.82 -2.00
CA VAL A 151 8.57 10.67 -0.77
C VAL A 151 9.25 11.32 0.42
N VAL A 152 10.56 11.07 0.62
CA VAL A 152 11.32 11.67 1.72
C VAL A 152 11.27 13.20 1.64
N LYS A 153 11.51 13.79 0.48
CA LYS A 153 11.40 15.25 0.27
C LYS A 153 10.02 15.79 0.62
N ALA A 154 8.95 15.07 0.25
CA ALA A 154 7.60 15.50 0.53
C ALA A 154 7.25 15.43 2.03
N ILE A 155 7.78 14.44 2.75
CA ILE A 155 7.59 14.30 4.21
C ILE A 155 8.40 15.38 4.96
N GLU A 156 9.66 15.61 4.56
CA GLU A 156 10.52 16.62 5.19
C GLU A 156 10.03 18.06 4.97
N ALA A 157 9.20 18.30 3.96
CA ALA A 157 8.61 19.59 3.66
C ALA A 157 7.34 19.91 4.50
N LYS A 158 6.87 18.97 5.34
CA LYS A 158 5.70 19.14 6.21
C LYS A 158 6.11 19.63 7.59
#